data_8ab8a7c138f518cd2b03e67ddef7dc80
#
_entry.id   8ab8a7c138f518cd2b03e67ddef7dc80
#
_cell.length_a   1.000
_cell.length_b   1.000
_cell.length_c   1.000
_cell.angle_alpha   90.00
_cell.angle_beta   90.00
_cell.angle_gamma   90.00
#
_symmetry.space_group_name_H-M   'P 1'
#
loop_
_entity.id
_entity.type
_entity.pdbx_description
1 polymer ?
#
loop_
_entity_poly.entity_id
_entity_poly.type
_entity_poly.pdbx_seq_one_letter_code
_entity_poly.pdbx_strand_id
1 'polypeptide(L)'
;MKEKILGKTVGKAGISQVLIIKSTFIMAICIILGFFLIISSLVNWGKNYFEFLFWIGIFIILLAPIQFLWLKMEESSVGKYIFYENGFEDVLKKKQIFFEDVKNYFYLNLKNGSDNVEFLVIEVENKENLIKNHLEKITINLKLNKLASKLFVKNYIDFVLKNEFNEDTKNKDNFNFKFGIIEENNLMKDKIFSLNMDKNLEKVKIYKHIFLNKDGIRVENQNEKLLENYFWKEIGKITVLENKNNKNIQIVKKTGEVVFSKNMKYIEKPELFIKIGKKIFLNLFYYKSL
;
A
#
# COMPACT_ATOMS: atom_id res chain seq x y z
N MET A 1 -8.49 -30.68 0.39
CA MET A 1 -8.28 -29.22 0.28
C MET A 1 -8.22 -28.87 -1.20
N LYS A 2 -9.04 -27.93 -1.69
CA LYS A 2 -8.86 -27.41 -3.06
C LYS A 2 -7.58 -26.58 -3.07
N GLU A 3 -6.69 -26.87 -3.99
CA GLU A 3 -5.46 -26.09 -4.17
C GLU A 3 -5.86 -24.67 -4.57
N LYS A 4 -5.38 -23.67 -3.80
CA LYS A 4 -5.68 -22.26 -4.08
C LYS A 4 -4.84 -21.83 -5.27
N ILE A 5 -5.46 -21.22 -6.27
CA ILE A 5 -4.80 -20.75 -7.49
C ILE A 5 -4.85 -19.23 -7.53
N LEU A 6 -3.69 -18.60 -7.65
CA LEU A 6 -3.57 -17.13 -7.78
C LEU A 6 -4.26 -16.57 -9.03
N GLY A 7 -4.42 -17.37 -10.07
CA GLY A 7 -5.01 -16.93 -11.34
C GLY A 7 -4.00 -16.28 -12.28
N LYS A 8 -4.50 -15.51 -13.27
CA LYS A 8 -3.65 -14.85 -14.26
C LYS A 8 -2.92 -13.64 -13.66
N THR A 9 -1.71 -13.38 -14.15
CA THR A 9 -0.96 -12.19 -13.77
C THR A 9 -1.64 -10.93 -14.31
N VAL A 10 -1.88 -9.97 -13.41
CA VAL A 10 -2.52 -8.68 -13.71
C VAL A 10 -1.50 -7.56 -13.80
N GLY A 11 -0.42 -7.64 -13.03
CA GLY A 11 0.62 -6.61 -13.04
C GLY A 11 1.84 -6.97 -12.20
N LYS A 12 2.90 -6.19 -12.38
CA LYS A 12 4.15 -6.31 -11.63
C LYS A 12 4.56 -4.95 -11.09
N ALA A 13 5.08 -4.91 -9.88
CA ALA A 13 5.61 -3.71 -9.27
C ALA A 13 6.93 -4.01 -8.55
N GLY A 14 7.85 -3.06 -8.58
CA GLY A 14 9.17 -3.19 -7.98
C GLY A 14 10.01 -1.98 -8.33
N ILE A 15 11.32 -2.13 -8.22
CA ILE A 15 12.26 -1.08 -8.59
C ILE A 15 12.09 -0.70 -10.06
N SER A 16 12.17 0.58 -10.36
CA SER A 16 12.02 1.08 -11.74
C SER A 16 13.10 0.49 -12.66
N GLN A 17 12.67 -0.05 -13.80
CA GLN A 17 13.61 -0.52 -14.84
C GLN A 17 14.57 0.59 -15.27
N VAL A 18 14.11 1.84 -15.32
CA VAL A 18 14.95 3.01 -15.65
C VAL A 18 16.06 3.18 -14.62
N LEU A 19 15.79 2.95 -13.32
CA LEU A 19 16.81 3.03 -12.27
C LEU A 19 17.84 1.92 -12.42
N ILE A 20 17.40 0.69 -12.72
CA ILE A 20 18.28 -0.46 -12.97
C ILE A 20 19.20 -0.16 -14.15
N ILE A 21 18.63 0.30 -15.28
CA ILE A 21 19.39 0.62 -16.49
C ILE A 21 20.41 1.74 -16.22
N LYS A 22 19.99 2.83 -15.56
CA LYS A 22 20.90 3.92 -15.19
C LYS A 22 22.04 3.45 -14.29
N SER A 23 21.73 2.67 -13.26
CA SER A 23 22.74 2.14 -12.33
C SER A 23 23.72 1.19 -13.04
N THR A 24 23.21 0.30 -13.89
CA THR A 24 24.05 -0.61 -14.68
C THR A 24 24.95 0.17 -15.65
N PHE A 25 24.43 1.22 -16.28
CA PHE A 25 25.22 2.08 -17.17
C PHE A 25 26.33 2.83 -16.41
N ILE A 26 26.04 3.37 -15.25
CA ILE A 26 27.05 4.02 -14.39
C ILE A 26 28.14 3.02 -13.98
N MET A 27 27.76 1.80 -13.57
CA MET A 27 28.74 0.75 -13.23
C MET A 27 29.65 0.41 -14.43
N ALA A 28 29.07 0.26 -15.63
CA ALA A 28 29.84 -0.01 -16.84
C ALA A 28 30.83 1.13 -17.16
N ILE A 29 30.40 2.39 -17.04
CA ILE A 29 31.28 3.55 -17.22
C ILE A 29 32.40 3.55 -16.19
N CYS A 30 32.12 3.32 -14.92
CA CYS A 30 33.15 3.26 -13.88
C CYS A 30 34.20 2.18 -14.18
N ILE A 31 33.75 0.99 -14.61
CA ILE A 31 34.68 -0.10 -14.95
C ILE A 31 35.56 0.28 -16.15
N ILE A 32 34.97 0.75 -17.25
CA ILE A 32 35.69 1.11 -18.49
C ILE A 32 36.69 2.24 -18.20
N LEU A 33 36.26 3.29 -17.54
CA LEU A 33 37.06 4.46 -17.23
C LEU A 33 38.20 4.12 -16.27
N GLY A 34 37.93 3.30 -15.27
CA GLY A 34 38.92 2.84 -14.31
C GLY A 34 39.99 1.98 -14.99
N PHE A 35 39.63 1.03 -15.85
CA PHE A 35 40.55 0.25 -16.64
C PHE A 35 41.40 1.11 -17.58
N PHE A 36 40.78 2.08 -18.26
CA PHE A 36 41.48 3.01 -19.13
C PHE A 36 42.56 3.79 -18.37
N LEU A 37 42.28 4.29 -17.17
CA LEU A 37 43.23 5.00 -16.34
C LEU A 37 44.39 4.10 -15.86
N ILE A 38 44.06 2.86 -15.46
CA ILE A 38 45.09 1.87 -15.06
C ILE A 38 46.04 1.55 -16.21
N ILE A 39 45.48 1.23 -17.41
CA ILE A 39 46.30 0.90 -18.58
C ILE A 39 47.16 2.10 -18.98
N SER A 40 46.60 3.30 -19.06
CA SER A 40 47.33 4.53 -19.38
C SER A 40 48.45 4.82 -18.39
N SER A 41 48.22 4.51 -17.12
CA SER A 41 49.20 4.64 -16.05
C SER A 41 50.36 3.63 -16.19
N LEU A 42 50.02 2.36 -16.47
CA LEU A 42 51.03 1.31 -16.63
C LEU A 42 51.96 1.55 -17.84
N VAL A 43 51.38 2.05 -18.96
CA VAL A 43 52.19 2.39 -20.18
C VAL A 43 53.16 3.53 -19.91
N ASN A 44 52.82 4.47 -19.02
CA ASN A 44 53.63 5.65 -18.74
C ASN A 44 54.25 5.62 -17.33
N TRP A 45 54.44 4.42 -16.74
CA TRP A 45 54.97 4.25 -15.39
C TRP A 45 56.34 4.96 -15.21
N GLY A 46 56.54 5.56 -14.04
CA GLY A 46 57.74 6.34 -13.74
C GLY A 46 57.65 7.84 -14.00
N LYS A 47 56.52 8.36 -14.50
CA LYS A 47 56.27 9.79 -14.54
C LYS A 47 55.39 10.17 -13.36
N ASN A 48 55.76 11.18 -12.58
CA ASN A 48 55.23 11.52 -11.25
C ASN A 48 53.70 11.55 -11.09
N TYR A 49 52.95 11.85 -12.12
CA TYR A 49 51.49 11.90 -12.01
C TYR A 49 50.76 10.62 -12.49
N PHE A 50 51.46 9.68 -13.16
CA PHE A 50 50.82 8.46 -13.65
C PHE A 50 50.57 7.44 -12.53
N GLU A 51 51.42 7.39 -11.50
CA GLU A 51 51.18 6.57 -10.32
C GLU A 51 49.87 6.99 -9.61
N PHE A 52 49.64 8.28 -9.52
CA PHE A 52 48.38 8.81 -8.96
C PHE A 52 47.15 8.39 -9.79
N LEU A 53 47.25 8.42 -11.12
CA LEU A 53 46.18 7.97 -12.00
C LEU A 53 45.88 6.48 -11.85
N PHE A 54 46.86 5.66 -11.54
CA PHE A 54 46.67 4.24 -11.24
C PHE A 54 45.74 4.05 -10.03
N TRP A 55 46.00 4.73 -8.95
CA TRP A 55 45.17 4.67 -7.75
C TRP A 55 43.79 5.22 -7.96
N ILE A 56 43.65 6.29 -8.74
CA ILE A 56 42.32 6.81 -9.16
C ILE A 56 41.58 5.76 -9.96
N GLY A 57 42.21 5.07 -10.90
CA GLY A 57 41.60 4.01 -11.69
C GLY A 57 41.06 2.89 -10.81
N ILE A 58 41.85 2.41 -9.83
CA ILE A 58 41.39 1.41 -8.84
C ILE A 58 40.18 1.93 -8.06
N PHE A 59 40.26 3.16 -7.56
CA PHE A 59 39.15 3.76 -6.79
C PHE A 59 37.87 3.81 -7.60
N ILE A 60 37.92 4.22 -8.88
CA ILE A 60 36.77 4.29 -9.76
C ILE A 60 36.18 2.89 -10.00
N ILE A 61 36.99 1.85 -10.20
CA ILE A 61 36.51 0.48 -10.33
C ILE A 61 35.78 0.03 -9.05
N LEU A 62 36.28 0.39 -7.89
CA LEU A 62 35.69 0.04 -6.60
C LEU A 62 34.31 0.72 -6.37
N LEU A 63 33.99 1.80 -7.10
CA LEU A 63 32.63 2.38 -7.04
C LEU A 63 31.57 1.48 -7.67
N ALA A 64 31.92 0.61 -8.62
CA ALA A 64 30.96 -0.28 -9.26
C ALA A 64 30.32 -1.28 -8.27
N PRO A 65 31.04 -2.04 -7.42
CA PRO A 65 30.43 -2.89 -6.41
C PRO A 65 29.64 -2.11 -5.35
N ILE A 66 30.08 -0.90 -5.00
CA ILE A 66 29.32 -0.02 -4.08
C ILE A 66 27.97 0.35 -4.70
N GLN A 67 27.96 0.73 -5.98
CA GLN A 67 26.74 1.03 -6.71
C GLN A 67 25.81 -0.19 -6.81
N PHE A 68 26.37 -1.38 -7.00
CA PHE A 68 25.61 -2.62 -7.01
C PHE A 68 24.97 -2.93 -5.66
N LEU A 69 25.72 -2.77 -4.57
CA LEU A 69 25.19 -2.96 -3.21
C LEU A 69 24.08 -1.95 -2.91
N TRP A 70 24.28 -0.69 -3.30
CA TRP A 70 23.24 0.33 -3.15
C TRP A 70 21.96 -0.04 -3.91
N LEU A 71 22.08 -0.51 -5.16
CA LEU A 71 20.94 -0.96 -5.96
C LEU A 71 20.19 -2.14 -5.29
N LYS A 72 20.91 -3.07 -4.70
CA LYS A 72 20.33 -4.20 -3.94
C LYS A 72 19.62 -3.76 -2.69
N MET A 73 20.16 -2.79 -1.96
CA MET A 73 19.50 -2.19 -0.80
C MET A 73 18.23 -1.47 -1.20
N GLU A 74 18.24 -0.73 -2.31
CA GLU A 74 17.09 -0.05 -2.88
C GLU A 74 16.01 -1.07 -3.29
N GLU A 75 16.37 -2.15 -4.01
CA GLU A 75 15.45 -3.24 -4.38
C GLU A 75 14.77 -3.85 -3.14
N SER A 76 15.54 -4.10 -2.09
CA SER A 76 15.03 -4.62 -0.82
C SER A 76 14.03 -3.65 -0.15
N SER A 77 14.31 -2.36 -0.20
CA SER A 77 13.48 -1.31 0.41
C SER A 77 12.18 -1.07 -0.35
N VAL A 78 12.25 -1.15 -1.69
CA VAL A 78 11.08 -0.96 -2.58
C VAL A 78 10.15 -2.16 -2.53
N GLY A 79 10.70 -3.37 -2.38
CA GLY A 79 9.97 -4.63 -2.54
C GLY A 79 9.75 -4.97 -4.02
N LYS A 80 9.39 -6.22 -4.27
CA LYS A 80 9.07 -6.72 -5.61
C LYS A 80 7.83 -7.59 -5.54
N TYR A 81 6.77 -7.16 -6.23
CA TYR A 81 5.46 -7.78 -6.15
C TYR A 81 4.95 -8.18 -7.53
N ILE A 82 4.33 -9.36 -7.63
CA ILE A 82 3.56 -9.80 -8.79
C ILE A 82 2.12 -9.92 -8.36
N PHE A 83 1.23 -9.22 -9.04
CA PHE A 83 -0.21 -9.21 -8.75
C PHE A 83 -0.93 -10.15 -9.72
N TYR A 84 -1.86 -10.91 -9.16
CA TYR A 84 -2.71 -11.87 -9.84
C TYR A 84 -4.19 -11.52 -9.59
N GLU A 85 -5.10 -12.21 -10.26
CA GLU A 85 -6.55 -12.00 -10.11
C GLU A 85 -7.04 -12.26 -8.67
N ASN A 86 -6.47 -13.26 -7.98
CA ASN A 86 -6.93 -13.71 -6.67
C ASN A 86 -5.93 -13.42 -5.53
N GLY A 87 -4.86 -12.69 -5.79
CA GLY A 87 -3.84 -12.41 -4.80
C GLY A 87 -2.60 -11.74 -5.35
N PHE A 88 -1.52 -11.79 -4.60
CA PHE A 88 -0.21 -11.29 -5.02
C PHE A 88 0.92 -12.11 -4.41
N GLU A 89 2.10 -12.02 -4.99
CA GLU A 89 3.33 -12.62 -4.52
C GLU A 89 4.32 -11.53 -4.13
N ASP A 90 4.87 -11.62 -2.91
CA ASP A 90 6.08 -10.91 -2.51
C ASP A 90 7.29 -11.75 -2.97
N VAL A 91 7.86 -11.37 -4.11
CA VAL A 91 8.92 -12.13 -4.78
C VAL A 91 10.19 -12.21 -3.93
N LEU A 92 10.50 -11.17 -3.15
CA LEU A 92 11.70 -11.13 -2.31
C LEU A 92 11.57 -12.08 -1.12
N LYS A 93 10.38 -12.18 -0.55
CA LYS A 93 10.07 -13.09 0.56
C LYS A 93 9.61 -14.47 0.08
N LYS A 94 9.45 -14.66 -1.23
CA LYS A 94 8.90 -15.90 -1.84
C LYS A 94 7.56 -16.30 -1.23
N LYS A 95 6.72 -15.33 -0.95
CA LYS A 95 5.47 -15.52 -0.25
C LYS A 95 4.27 -15.19 -1.14
N GLN A 96 3.34 -16.12 -1.24
CA GLN A 96 2.06 -15.94 -1.93
C GLN A 96 0.97 -15.54 -0.93
N ILE A 97 0.22 -14.51 -1.25
CA ILE A 97 -0.86 -13.97 -0.44
C ILE A 97 -2.15 -13.97 -1.27
N PHE A 98 -3.19 -14.62 -0.76
CA PHE A 98 -4.49 -14.64 -1.39
C PHE A 98 -5.37 -13.50 -0.86
N PHE A 99 -6.15 -12.86 -1.73
CA PHE A 99 -7.03 -11.76 -1.32
C PHE A 99 -8.10 -12.18 -0.31
N GLU A 100 -8.52 -13.44 -0.32
CA GLU A 100 -9.44 -13.98 0.69
C GLU A 100 -8.84 -14.05 2.11
N ASP A 101 -7.50 -14.10 2.21
CA ASP A 101 -6.79 -14.11 3.49
C ASP A 101 -6.49 -12.69 3.98
N VAL A 102 -6.71 -11.66 3.16
CA VAL A 102 -6.56 -10.26 3.54
C VAL A 102 -7.74 -9.83 4.42
N LYS A 103 -7.46 -9.59 5.68
CA LYS A 103 -8.47 -9.11 6.63
C LYS A 103 -8.67 -7.62 6.53
N ASN A 104 -7.57 -6.88 6.35
CA ASN A 104 -7.62 -5.44 6.37
C ASN A 104 -6.50 -4.80 5.57
N TYR A 105 -6.67 -3.52 5.19
CA TYR A 105 -5.58 -2.64 4.81
C TYR A 105 -5.89 -1.20 5.22
N PHE A 106 -4.84 -0.43 5.51
CA PHE A 106 -4.94 0.97 5.87
C PHE A 106 -3.66 1.73 5.52
N TYR A 107 -3.74 3.05 5.54
CA TYR A 107 -2.59 3.91 5.32
C TYR A 107 -1.99 4.35 6.64
N LEU A 108 -0.69 4.15 6.80
CA LEU A 108 0.08 4.57 7.97
C LEU A 108 1.03 5.70 7.56
N ASN A 109 0.96 6.81 8.27
CA ASN A 109 1.84 7.95 8.08
C ASN A 109 2.82 8.02 9.24
N LEU A 110 4.11 7.83 8.97
CA LEU A 110 5.16 7.93 9.98
C LEU A 110 5.98 9.19 9.74
N LYS A 111 6.19 9.93 10.79
CA LYS A 111 7.02 11.14 10.76
C LYS A 111 8.48 10.75 11.01
N ASN A 112 9.35 10.96 10.03
CA ASN A 112 10.78 10.72 10.14
C ASN A 112 11.52 12.07 10.05
N GLY A 113 11.80 12.70 11.18
CA GLY A 113 12.37 14.03 11.23
C GLY A 113 11.49 15.07 10.54
N SER A 114 11.99 15.69 9.45
CA SER A 114 11.23 16.60 8.58
C SER A 114 10.34 15.90 7.56
N ASP A 115 10.58 14.61 7.27
CA ASP A 115 9.91 13.87 6.22
C ASP A 115 8.73 13.06 6.75
N ASN A 116 7.64 13.04 5.99
CA ASN A 116 6.53 12.14 6.20
C ASN A 116 6.68 10.95 5.25
N VAL A 117 6.74 9.74 5.81
CA VAL A 117 6.76 8.50 5.03
C VAL A 117 5.42 7.80 5.16
N GLU A 118 4.79 7.59 4.03
CA GLU A 118 3.49 6.91 3.96
C GLU A 118 3.66 5.45 3.57
N PHE A 119 2.95 4.57 4.27
CA PHE A 119 2.92 3.14 4.00
C PHE A 119 1.48 2.68 3.78
N LEU A 120 1.30 1.75 2.86
CA LEU A 120 0.13 0.88 2.83
C LEU A 120 0.44 -0.33 3.70
N VAL A 121 -0.35 -0.56 4.72
CA VAL A 121 -0.28 -1.74 5.60
C VAL A 121 -1.38 -2.70 5.21
N ILE A 122 -1.03 -3.96 4.98
CA ILE A 122 -1.95 -5.04 4.63
C ILE A 122 -1.89 -6.07 5.74
N GLU A 123 -3.02 -6.35 6.37
CA GLU A 123 -3.14 -7.36 7.41
C GLU A 123 -3.68 -8.66 6.81
N VAL A 124 -2.92 -9.74 6.94
CA VAL A 124 -3.20 -11.05 6.36
C VAL A 124 -3.34 -12.07 7.48
N GLU A 125 -4.34 -12.93 7.38
CA GLU A 125 -4.51 -14.04 8.32
C GLU A 125 -3.41 -15.09 8.08
N ASN A 126 -2.62 -15.37 9.11
CA ASN A 126 -1.62 -16.43 9.06
C ASN A 126 -2.25 -17.76 9.52
N LYS A 127 -2.63 -18.61 8.57
CA LYS A 127 -3.24 -19.92 8.84
C LYS A 127 -2.27 -20.99 9.35
N GLU A 128 -0.97 -20.75 9.25
CA GLU A 128 0.06 -21.70 9.69
C GLU A 128 0.24 -21.70 11.22
N ASN A 129 -0.10 -20.60 11.89
CA ASN A 129 -0.02 -20.48 13.34
C ASN A 129 -1.40 -20.65 14.00
N LEU A 130 -1.85 -21.88 14.13
CA LEU A 130 -3.14 -22.26 14.75
C LEU A 130 -3.30 -21.81 16.23
N ILE A 131 -2.23 -21.39 16.91
CA ILE A 131 -2.21 -21.13 18.36
C ILE A 131 -2.45 -19.65 18.69
N LYS A 132 -2.28 -18.73 17.77
CA LYS A 132 -2.62 -17.30 17.93
C LYS A 132 -3.19 -16.80 16.61
N ASN A 133 -4.33 -16.11 16.66
CA ASN A 133 -4.83 -15.28 15.55
C ASN A 133 -3.85 -14.13 15.24
N HIS A 134 -2.64 -14.48 14.82
CA HIS A 134 -1.59 -13.52 14.51
C HIS A 134 -1.82 -13.02 13.10
N LEU A 135 -2.29 -11.78 12.99
CA LEU A 135 -2.33 -11.08 11.70
C LEU A 135 -0.90 -10.73 11.32
N GLU A 136 -0.45 -11.29 10.21
CA GLU A 136 0.78 -10.86 9.61
C GLU A 136 0.58 -9.52 8.91
N LYS A 137 1.55 -8.62 9.02
CA LYS A 137 1.49 -7.29 8.44
C LYS A 137 2.51 -7.14 7.32
N ILE A 138 2.02 -6.80 6.13
CA ILE A 138 2.85 -6.50 4.96
C ILE A 138 2.79 -5.00 4.74
N THR A 139 3.96 -4.36 4.61
CA THR A 139 4.05 -2.91 4.44
C THR A 139 4.61 -2.57 3.06
N ILE A 140 3.95 -1.67 2.35
CA ILE A 140 4.39 -1.13 1.05
C ILE A 140 4.66 0.36 1.23
N ASN A 141 5.89 0.79 1.03
CA ASN A 141 6.25 2.21 1.07
C ASN A 141 5.68 2.93 -0.16
N LEU A 142 4.79 3.90 0.07
CA LEU A 142 4.09 4.61 -1.01
C LEU A 142 4.99 5.54 -1.81
N LYS A 143 6.03 6.11 -1.19
CA LYS A 143 7.00 6.95 -1.87
C LYS A 143 7.87 6.14 -2.83
N LEU A 144 8.28 4.94 -2.41
CA LEU A 144 9.17 4.07 -3.18
C LEU A 144 8.42 3.17 -4.17
N ASN A 145 7.23 2.68 -3.82
CA ASN A 145 6.48 1.74 -4.65
C ASN A 145 4.99 2.09 -4.77
N LYS A 146 4.70 3.29 -5.27
CA LYS A 146 3.32 3.75 -5.51
C LYS A 146 2.53 2.83 -6.45
N LEU A 147 3.22 2.17 -7.40
CA LEU A 147 2.58 1.25 -8.35
C LEU A 147 2.08 -0.01 -7.64
N ALA A 148 2.86 -0.59 -6.72
CA ALA A 148 2.44 -1.76 -5.95
C ALA A 148 1.18 -1.47 -5.14
N SER A 149 1.14 -0.32 -4.44
CA SER A 149 -0.04 0.09 -3.68
C SER A 149 -1.28 0.24 -4.58
N LYS A 150 -1.15 0.91 -5.73
CA LYS A 150 -2.26 1.07 -6.67
C LYS A 150 -2.77 -0.26 -7.22
N LEU A 151 -1.86 -1.17 -7.60
CA LEU A 151 -2.22 -2.50 -8.10
C LEU A 151 -2.89 -3.33 -7.03
N PHE A 152 -2.36 -3.32 -5.80
CA PHE A 152 -2.98 -4.02 -4.67
C PHE A 152 -4.41 -3.53 -4.47
N VAL A 153 -4.59 -2.23 -4.23
CA VAL A 153 -5.92 -1.65 -3.92
C VAL A 153 -6.92 -1.95 -5.04
N LYS A 154 -6.53 -1.73 -6.30
CA LYS A 154 -7.39 -1.99 -7.45
C LYS A 154 -7.83 -3.46 -7.50
N ASN A 155 -6.86 -4.39 -7.48
CA ASN A 155 -7.16 -5.81 -7.68
C ASN A 155 -7.91 -6.40 -6.48
N TYR A 156 -7.59 -5.97 -5.26
CA TYR A 156 -8.33 -6.36 -4.07
C TYR A 156 -9.79 -5.91 -4.11
N ILE A 157 -10.04 -4.66 -4.51
CA ILE A 157 -11.40 -4.15 -4.68
C ILE A 157 -12.14 -4.93 -5.76
N ASP A 158 -11.53 -5.17 -6.91
CA ASP A 158 -12.14 -5.92 -8.01
C ASP A 158 -12.48 -7.35 -7.56
N PHE A 159 -11.57 -7.99 -6.79
CA PHE A 159 -11.81 -9.30 -6.19
C PHE A 159 -13.00 -9.30 -5.22
N VAL A 160 -13.06 -8.37 -4.27
CA VAL A 160 -14.16 -8.27 -3.30
C VAL A 160 -15.49 -8.00 -4.01
N LEU A 161 -15.51 -7.06 -4.95
CA LEU A 161 -16.71 -6.72 -5.69
C LEU A 161 -17.22 -7.89 -6.55
N LYS A 162 -16.32 -8.67 -7.13
CA LYS A 162 -16.66 -9.86 -7.92
C LYS A 162 -17.27 -10.96 -7.05
N ASN A 163 -16.71 -11.19 -5.86
CA ASN A 163 -17.13 -12.30 -4.98
C ASN A 163 -18.35 -11.96 -4.12
N GLU A 164 -18.48 -10.70 -3.68
CA GLU A 164 -19.56 -10.30 -2.78
C GLU A 164 -20.75 -9.63 -3.48
N PHE A 165 -20.54 -9.14 -4.71
CA PHE A 165 -21.57 -8.48 -5.53
C PHE A 165 -21.82 -9.19 -6.86
N ASN A 166 -21.59 -10.50 -6.97
CA ASN A 166 -21.96 -11.24 -8.16
C ASN A 166 -23.48 -11.18 -8.36
N GLU A 167 -23.93 -11.21 -9.61
CA GLU A 167 -25.36 -11.06 -9.97
C GLU A 167 -26.27 -12.09 -9.31
N ASP A 168 -25.72 -13.27 -8.95
CA ASP A 168 -26.44 -14.30 -8.19
C ASP A 168 -26.69 -13.93 -6.71
N THR A 169 -26.06 -12.87 -6.20
CA THR A 169 -26.29 -12.36 -4.83
C THR A 169 -27.39 -11.33 -4.73
N LYS A 170 -28.17 -11.11 -5.82
CA LYS A 170 -29.35 -10.22 -5.81
C LYS A 170 -30.38 -10.59 -4.72
N ASN A 171 -30.31 -11.81 -4.18
CA ASN A 171 -31.17 -12.33 -3.12
C ASN A 171 -30.57 -12.30 -1.71
N LYS A 172 -29.33 -11.79 -1.52
CA LYS A 172 -28.79 -11.64 -0.16
C LYS A 172 -29.23 -10.31 0.43
N ASP A 173 -30.41 -10.31 1.05
CA ASP A 173 -30.98 -9.17 1.78
C ASP A 173 -30.11 -8.69 2.97
N ASN A 174 -29.00 -9.34 3.28
CA ASN A 174 -28.19 -9.11 4.47
C ASN A 174 -26.70 -8.94 4.15
N PHE A 175 -26.34 -7.89 3.43
CA PHE A 175 -24.93 -7.48 3.41
C PHE A 175 -24.65 -6.51 4.57
N ASN A 176 -23.50 -6.67 5.20
CA ASN A 176 -23.03 -5.80 6.28
C ASN A 176 -21.51 -5.65 6.20
N PHE A 177 -21.05 -4.56 5.59
CA PHE A 177 -19.62 -4.27 5.44
C PHE A 177 -19.15 -3.42 6.61
N LYS A 178 -18.15 -3.91 7.32
CA LYS A 178 -17.54 -3.25 8.48
C LYS A 178 -16.21 -2.60 8.10
N PHE A 179 -16.04 -1.34 8.49
CA PHE A 179 -14.82 -0.55 8.31
C PHE A 179 -14.42 0.10 9.64
N GLY A 180 -13.15 0.01 10.01
CA GLY A 180 -12.65 0.66 11.21
C GLY A 180 -12.27 2.11 10.97
N ILE A 181 -12.44 2.95 11.98
CA ILE A 181 -11.91 4.31 12.04
C ILE A 181 -10.74 4.32 13.02
N ILE A 182 -9.56 4.67 12.51
CA ILE A 182 -8.30 4.70 13.24
C ILE A 182 -8.21 6.00 14.05
N GLU A 183 -7.71 5.90 15.27
CA GLU A 183 -7.52 7.05 16.17
C GLU A 183 -6.35 7.92 15.68
N GLU A 184 -6.62 9.21 15.48
CA GLU A 184 -5.67 10.18 14.93
C GLU A 184 -4.50 10.48 15.86
N ASN A 185 -4.73 10.42 17.18
CA ASN A 185 -3.80 10.89 18.19
C ASN A 185 -2.56 9.99 18.39
N ASN A 186 -2.61 8.73 17.97
CA ASN A 186 -1.53 7.77 18.22
C ASN A 186 -0.49 7.69 17.09
N LEU A 187 -0.80 8.21 15.91
CA LEU A 187 0.06 8.10 14.72
C LEU A 187 1.08 9.24 14.58
N MET A 188 0.87 10.37 15.27
CA MET A 188 1.66 11.60 15.06
C MET A 188 2.62 11.98 16.20
N LYS A 189 2.60 11.32 17.36
CA LYS A 189 3.31 11.83 18.53
C LYS A 189 4.74 11.31 18.74
N ASP A 190 5.13 10.22 18.12
CA ASP A 190 6.48 9.69 18.34
C ASP A 190 7.50 10.32 17.40
N LYS A 191 8.31 11.21 17.97
CA LYS A 191 9.42 11.91 17.31
C LYS A 191 10.60 10.99 16.92
N ILE A 192 10.56 9.71 17.28
CA ILE A 192 11.65 8.77 17.04
C ILE A 192 11.09 7.69 16.12
N PHE A 193 11.55 7.71 14.88
CA PHE A 193 11.43 6.59 13.96
C PHE A 193 12.16 5.41 14.61
N SER A 194 11.45 4.62 15.40
CA SER A 194 12.01 3.33 15.77
C SER A 194 12.02 2.51 14.48
N LEU A 195 13.18 2.00 14.11
CA LEU A 195 13.38 1.02 13.03
C LEU A 195 12.46 -0.22 13.19
N ASN A 196 11.74 -0.30 14.29
CA ASN A 196 10.82 -1.37 14.61
C ASN A 196 9.39 -0.98 14.18
N MET A 197 9.09 -1.23 12.88
CA MET A 197 7.77 -1.03 12.29
C MET A 197 6.68 -1.74 13.08
N ASP A 198 6.96 -2.92 13.64
CA ASP A 198 5.98 -3.72 14.38
C ASP A 198 5.48 -3.00 15.63
N LYS A 199 6.37 -2.34 16.40
CA LYS A 199 5.97 -1.53 17.55
C LYS A 199 5.08 -0.35 17.19
N ASN A 200 5.28 0.25 16.01
CA ASN A 200 4.43 1.36 15.55
C ASN A 200 3.06 0.84 15.10
N LEU A 201 3.01 -0.35 14.51
CA LEU A 201 1.77 -0.97 14.08
C LEU A 201 0.91 -1.44 15.26
N GLU A 202 1.50 -1.81 16.39
CA GLU A 202 0.77 -2.16 17.64
C GLU A 202 0.02 -0.97 18.25
N LYS A 203 0.45 0.25 17.96
CA LYS A 203 -0.18 1.49 18.43
C LYS A 203 -1.41 1.92 17.63
N VAL A 204 -1.65 1.30 16.48
CA VAL A 204 -2.82 1.60 15.66
C VAL A 204 -4.06 1.05 16.35
N LYS A 205 -4.94 1.94 16.81
CA LYS A 205 -6.19 1.57 17.48
C LYS A 205 -7.38 2.02 16.66
N ILE A 206 -8.33 1.12 16.49
CA ILE A 206 -9.65 1.43 15.94
C ILE A 206 -10.50 1.94 17.08
N TYR A 207 -11.12 3.10 16.97
CA TYR A 207 -11.97 3.66 18.02
C TYR A 207 -13.46 3.69 17.69
N LYS A 208 -13.79 3.55 16.41
CA LYS A 208 -15.16 3.48 15.89
C LYS A 208 -15.22 2.53 14.72
N HIS A 209 -16.42 2.03 14.44
CA HIS A 209 -16.72 1.25 13.25
C HIS A 209 -17.80 1.92 12.42
N ILE A 210 -17.65 1.85 11.09
CA ILE A 210 -18.69 2.25 10.14
C ILE A 210 -19.21 0.98 9.49
N PHE A 211 -20.50 0.83 9.44
CA PHE A 211 -21.18 -0.27 8.76
C PHE A 211 -21.96 0.27 7.56
N LEU A 212 -21.79 -0.38 6.43
CA LEU A 212 -22.64 -0.20 5.26
C LEU A 212 -23.55 -1.41 5.14
N ASN A 213 -24.84 -1.22 5.31
CA ASN A 213 -25.85 -2.27 5.21
C ASN A 213 -26.98 -1.86 4.25
N LYS A 214 -28.00 -2.69 4.12
CA LYS A 214 -29.15 -2.43 3.23
C LYS A 214 -29.94 -1.16 3.58
N ASP A 215 -29.99 -0.80 4.85
CA ASP A 215 -30.81 0.30 5.35
C ASP A 215 -30.08 1.64 5.28
N GLY A 216 -28.75 1.61 5.42
CA GLY A 216 -27.98 2.85 5.47
C GLY A 216 -26.53 2.68 5.92
N ILE A 217 -26.04 3.74 6.52
CA ILE A 217 -24.69 3.85 7.09
C ILE A 217 -24.83 4.01 8.60
N ARG A 218 -24.24 3.09 9.35
CA ARG A 218 -24.29 3.07 10.81
C ARG A 218 -22.88 3.27 11.38
N VAL A 219 -22.75 4.14 12.38
CA VAL A 219 -21.48 4.40 13.07
C VAL A 219 -21.61 3.94 14.52
N GLU A 220 -20.70 3.09 14.96
CA GLU A 220 -20.66 2.53 16.32
C GLU A 220 -19.32 2.81 16.98
N ASN A 221 -19.30 2.88 18.31
CA ASN A 221 -18.05 2.89 19.07
C ASN A 221 -17.48 1.47 19.21
N GLN A 222 -16.31 1.33 19.85
CA GLN A 222 -15.66 0.04 20.13
C GLN A 222 -16.54 -0.95 20.92
N ASN A 223 -17.45 -0.45 21.75
CA ASN A 223 -18.35 -1.24 22.57
C ASN A 223 -19.68 -1.54 21.85
N GLU A 224 -19.69 -1.42 20.51
CA GLU A 224 -20.86 -1.67 19.64
C GLU A 224 -22.09 -0.79 19.97
N LYS A 225 -21.89 0.31 20.73
CA LYS A 225 -22.96 1.28 20.98
C LYS A 225 -23.13 2.16 19.74
N LEU A 226 -24.38 2.19 19.25
CA LEU A 226 -24.79 3.04 18.14
C LEU A 226 -24.55 4.51 18.49
N LEU A 227 -23.80 5.21 17.64
CA LEU A 227 -23.56 6.65 17.74
C LEU A 227 -24.43 7.41 16.74
N GLU A 228 -24.46 6.93 15.49
CA GLU A 228 -25.10 7.62 14.39
C GLU A 228 -25.67 6.60 13.40
N ASN A 229 -26.81 6.93 12.79
CA ASN A 229 -27.46 6.12 11.77
C ASN A 229 -28.00 7.02 10.65
N TYR A 230 -27.63 6.76 9.41
CA TYR A 230 -28.02 7.51 8.23
C TYR A 230 -28.67 6.60 7.21
N PHE A 231 -29.97 6.76 6.97
CA PHE A 231 -30.69 5.97 5.97
C PHE A 231 -30.29 6.37 4.55
N TRP A 232 -30.18 5.39 3.65
CA TRP A 232 -29.84 5.66 2.25
C TRP A 232 -30.77 6.68 1.59
N LYS A 233 -32.05 6.68 1.95
CA LYS A 233 -33.06 7.64 1.44
C LYS A 233 -32.72 9.11 1.75
N GLU A 234 -31.94 9.36 2.80
CA GLU A 234 -31.54 10.70 3.25
C GLU A 234 -30.21 11.14 2.62
N ILE A 235 -29.38 10.16 2.19
CA ILE A 235 -28.07 10.42 1.63
C ILE A 235 -28.22 10.95 0.20
N GLY A 236 -27.56 12.07 -0.09
CA GLY A 236 -27.49 12.66 -1.42
C GLY A 236 -26.26 12.18 -2.21
N LYS A 237 -25.09 12.06 -1.53
CA LYS A 237 -23.87 11.58 -2.16
C LYS A 237 -22.83 11.12 -1.15
N ILE A 238 -21.95 10.22 -1.63
CA ILE A 238 -20.66 9.89 -0.99
C ILE A 238 -19.57 10.42 -1.92
N THR A 239 -18.71 11.29 -1.41
CA THR A 239 -17.70 11.97 -2.22
C THR A 239 -16.33 11.97 -1.53
N VAL A 240 -15.29 12.27 -2.29
CA VAL A 240 -13.94 12.51 -1.77
C VAL A 240 -13.60 13.96 -2.09
N LEU A 241 -13.30 14.72 -1.06
CA LEU A 241 -12.73 16.05 -1.21
C LEU A 241 -11.21 15.98 -1.12
N GLU A 242 -10.55 16.45 -2.16
CA GLU A 242 -9.09 16.56 -2.21
C GLU A 242 -8.67 17.99 -1.91
N ASN A 243 -7.94 18.19 -0.82
CA ASN A 243 -7.29 19.44 -0.47
C ASN A 243 -5.79 19.20 -0.40
N LYS A 244 -5.01 19.83 -1.28
CA LYS A 244 -3.54 19.76 -1.40
C LYS A 244 -2.91 18.41 -1.02
N ASN A 245 -2.92 18.02 0.27
CA ASN A 245 -2.31 16.78 0.78
C ASN A 245 -3.30 15.88 1.53
N ASN A 246 -4.58 16.22 1.59
CA ASN A 246 -5.58 15.50 2.35
C ASN A 246 -6.75 15.08 1.46
N LYS A 247 -7.14 13.81 1.59
CA LYS A 247 -8.34 13.27 0.94
C LYS A 247 -9.34 12.89 2.00
N ASN A 248 -10.44 13.63 2.08
CA ASN A 248 -11.49 13.38 3.05
C ASN A 248 -12.68 12.69 2.38
N ILE A 249 -13.12 11.58 2.92
CA ILE A 249 -14.40 10.98 2.55
C ILE A 249 -15.49 11.77 3.24
N GLN A 250 -16.50 12.16 2.48
CA GLN A 250 -17.68 12.85 3.00
C GLN A 250 -18.95 12.11 2.60
N ILE A 251 -19.87 12.04 3.54
CA ILE A 251 -21.25 11.62 3.34
C ILE A 251 -22.11 12.87 3.49
N VAL A 252 -22.88 13.19 2.46
CA VAL A 252 -23.68 14.40 2.38
C VAL A 252 -25.15 14.00 2.20
N LYS A 253 -26.04 14.55 3.02
CA LYS A 253 -27.49 14.39 2.86
C LYS A 253 -28.00 15.08 1.60
N LYS A 254 -29.21 14.75 1.18
CA LYS A 254 -29.92 15.44 0.08
C LYS A 254 -30.14 16.93 0.37
N THR A 255 -30.19 17.32 1.63
CA THR A 255 -30.27 18.71 2.08
C THR A 255 -28.98 19.51 1.90
N GLY A 256 -27.86 18.86 1.54
CA GLY A 256 -26.54 19.48 1.45
C GLY A 256 -25.73 19.41 2.76
N GLU A 257 -26.33 18.96 3.86
CA GLU A 257 -25.65 18.80 5.15
C GLU A 257 -24.57 17.70 5.07
N VAL A 258 -23.35 18.02 5.52
CA VAL A 258 -22.25 17.03 5.66
C VAL A 258 -22.41 16.33 7.01
N VAL A 259 -22.82 15.07 6.99
CA VAL A 259 -23.05 14.28 8.21
C VAL A 259 -21.84 13.47 8.64
N PHE A 260 -20.95 13.17 7.72
CA PHE A 260 -19.69 12.49 8.03
C PHE A 260 -18.58 13.09 7.19
N SER A 261 -17.44 13.36 7.83
CA SER A 261 -16.22 13.79 7.15
C SER A 261 -15.01 13.24 7.88
N LYS A 262 -14.21 12.41 7.20
CA LYS A 262 -13.00 11.83 7.77
C LYS A 262 -11.93 11.67 6.71
N ASN A 263 -10.66 11.91 7.10
CA ASN A 263 -9.54 11.70 6.21
C ASN A 263 -9.38 10.21 5.89
N MET A 264 -9.16 9.88 4.63
CA MET A 264 -9.01 8.50 4.14
C MET A 264 -7.91 7.71 4.88
N LYS A 265 -6.87 8.39 5.36
CA LYS A 265 -5.76 7.77 6.13
C LYS A 265 -6.21 7.16 7.46
N TYR A 266 -7.34 7.63 7.99
CA TYR A 266 -7.89 7.17 9.26
C TYR A 266 -9.08 6.22 9.09
N ILE A 267 -9.28 5.68 7.89
CA ILE A 267 -10.33 4.71 7.60
C ILE A 267 -9.66 3.44 7.08
N GLU A 268 -10.06 2.29 7.58
CA GLU A 268 -9.69 1.00 7.01
C GLU A 268 -10.35 0.81 5.65
N LYS A 269 -9.61 0.27 4.68
CA LYS A 269 -10.08 -0.02 3.32
C LYS A 269 -10.85 1.17 2.69
N PRO A 270 -10.29 2.39 2.71
CA PRO A 270 -11.06 3.59 2.38
C PRO A 270 -11.59 3.62 0.95
N GLU A 271 -10.84 3.10 -0.03
CA GLU A 271 -11.27 3.02 -1.42
C GLU A 271 -12.39 1.98 -1.60
N LEU A 272 -12.30 0.86 -0.88
CA LEU A 272 -13.35 -0.16 -0.86
C LEU A 272 -14.64 0.41 -0.26
N PHE A 273 -14.55 1.14 0.86
CA PHE A 273 -15.68 1.86 1.46
C PHE A 273 -16.40 2.75 0.45
N ILE A 274 -15.63 3.57 -0.30
CA ILE A 274 -16.20 4.47 -1.31
C ILE A 274 -16.87 3.69 -2.43
N LYS A 275 -16.23 2.63 -2.93
CA LYS A 275 -16.73 1.82 -4.05
C LYS A 275 -18.01 1.08 -3.67
N ILE A 276 -18.03 0.44 -2.51
CA ILE A 276 -19.21 -0.27 -1.99
C ILE A 276 -20.34 0.72 -1.73
N GLY A 277 -20.07 1.81 -1.00
CA GLY A 277 -21.07 2.82 -0.70
C GLY A 277 -21.72 3.40 -1.96
N LYS A 278 -20.91 3.73 -2.98
CA LYS A 278 -21.43 4.21 -4.27
C LYS A 278 -22.24 3.14 -5.00
N LYS A 279 -21.79 1.88 -4.99
CA LYS A 279 -22.51 0.77 -5.66
C LYS A 279 -23.85 0.50 -5.01
N ILE A 280 -23.92 0.46 -3.67
CA ILE A 280 -25.19 0.31 -2.94
C ILE A 280 -26.12 1.48 -3.24
N PHE A 281 -25.60 2.70 -3.15
CA PHE A 281 -26.36 3.91 -3.42
C PHE A 281 -26.97 3.91 -4.84
N LEU A 282 -26.18 3.60 -5.85
CA LEU A 282 -26.66 3.51 -7.23
C LEU A 282 -27.72 2.41 -7.41
N ASN A 283 -27.48 1.22 -6.85
CA ASN A 283 -28.41 0.10 -6.97
C ASN A 283 -29.78 0.41 -6.31
N LEU A 284 -29.78 1.08 -5.17
CA LEU A 284 -31.01 1.41 -4.47
C LEU A 284 -31.83 2.50 -5.15
N PHE A 285 -31.21 3.40 -5.90
CA PHE A 285 -31.88 4.55 -6.50
C PHE A 285 -32.17 4.37 -7.99
N TYR A 286 -31.32 3.66 -8.75
CA TYR A 286 -31.54 3.48 -10.19
C TYR A 286 -32.45 2.29 -10.54
N TYR A 287 -32.48 1.24 -9.72
CA TYR A 287 -33.35 0.08 -9.97
C TYR A 287 -34.79 0.22 -9.42
N LYS A 288 -35.08 1.26 -8.64
CA LYS A 288 -36.49 1.57 -8.20
C LYS A 288 -37.21 2.56 -9.12
N SER A 289 -36.57 3.05 -10.16
CA SER A 289 -37.13 3.97 -11.14
C SER A 289 -37.42 3.31 -12.51
N LEU A 290 -37.28 2.00 -12.60
CA LEU A 290 -37.76 1.13 -13.69
C LEU A 290 -38.82 0.17 -13.16
#